data_f523e0e2953c1d3428793ff0e1986eda
#
_entry.id   f523e0e2953c1d3428793ff0e1986eda
#
_cell.length_a   1.000
_cell.length_b   1.000
_cell.length_c   1.000
_cell.angle_alpha   90.00
_cell.angle_beta   90.00
_cell.angle_gamma   90.00
#
_symmetry.space_group_name_H-M   'P 1'
#
loop_
_entity.id
_entity.type
_entity.pdbx_description
1 polymer ?
#
loop_
_entity_poly.entity_id
_entity_poly.type
_entity_poly.pdbx_seq_one_letter_code
_entity_poly.pdbx_strand_id
1 'polypeptide(L)'
;MNASTAAFWDARYDVADYIFGTAPNRFLASQADRIRPGMRALAVADGEGRNSVWLAERGAIVHALDISPIALAKARTLAKTRGVTIAFEQANLLNWSWPETEYDLVVAIFIQFAPPPERDSLIAGIRRCLKPGGTLILQGYTPKQIEFATGGPGSAENMYTEPLLREWFGDWEILHLREHEDFIDEGTHHYGQSALIDLVAIKP
;
A
#
# COMPACT_ATOMS: atom_id res chain seq x y z
N MET A 1 -10.37 -12.43 14.57
CA MET A 1 -9.00 -12.76 14.14
C MET A 1 -8.26 -11.45 13.97
N ASN A 2 -7.00 -11.37 14.39
CA ASN A 2 -6.21 -10.16 14.27
C ASN A 2 -5.74 -9.99 12.80
N ALA A 3 -6.08 -8.87 12.18
CA ALA A 3 -5.73 -8.56 10.78
C ALA A 3 -4.20 -8.43 10.52
N SER A 4 -3.40 -8.36 11.57
CA SER A 4 -1.93 -8.35 11.48
C SER A 4 -1.30 -9.75 11.33
N THR A 5 -2.10 -10.82 11.26
CA THR A 5 -1.60 -12.19 11.17
C THR A 5 -1.65 -12.75 9.74
N ALA A 6 -0.66 -13.58 9.39
CA ALA A 6 -0.64 -14.29 8.11
C ALA A 6 -1.90 -15.14 7.91
N ALA A 7 -2.33 -15.89 8.94
CA ALA A 7 -3.51 -16.77 8.85
C ALA A 7 -4.81 -16.01 8.49
N PHE A 8 -4.97 -14.77 8.96
CA PHE A 8 -6.12 -13.94 8.60
C PHE A 8 -6.13 -13.61 7.11
N TRP A 9 -4.97 -13.18 6.57
CA TRP A 9 -4.84 -12.82 5.17
C TRP A 9 -4.82 -14.04 4.24
N ASP A 10 -4.17 -15.14 4.65
CA ASP A 10 -4.17 -16.38 3.90
C ASP A 10 -5.60 -16.89 3.66
N ALA A 11 -6.43 -16.92 4.71
CA ALA A 11 -7.84 -17.32 4.57
C ALA A 11 -8.63 -16.42 3.60
N ARG A 12 -8.22 -15.16 3.48
CA ARG A 12 -8.86 -14.17 2.61
C ARG A 12 -8.42 -14.32 1.15
N TYR A 13 -7.15 -14.67 0.92
CA TYR A 13 -6.57 -14.84 -0.42
C TYR A 13 -6.70 -16.26 -0.97
N ASP A 14 -7.15 -17.24 -0.15
CA ASP A 14 -7.31 -18.64 -0.56
C ASP A 14 -8.58 -18.84 -1.41
N VAL A 15 -8.64 -18.12 -2.51
CA VAL A 15 -9.66 -18.18 -3.55
C VAL A 15 -9.00 -18.11 -4.93
N ALA A 16 -9.66 -18.61 -5.98
CA ALA A 16 -9.09 -18.62 -7.33
C ALA A 16 -8.88 -17.20 -7.90
N ASP A 17 -9.84 -16.31 -7.65
CA ASP A 17 -9.84 -14.97 -8.22
C ASP A 17 -8.93 -14.01 -7.45
N TYR A 18 -8.48 -12.95 -8.11
CA TYR A 18 -7.80 -11.82 -7.47
C TYR A 18 -8.83 -10.93 -6.79
N ILE A 19 -8.85 -10.95 -5.46
CA ILE A 19 -9.90 -10.28 -4.68
C ILE A 19 -9.86 -8.74 -4.76
N PHE A 20 -8.68 -8.18 -5.08
CA PHE A 20 -8.49 -6.75 -5.32
C PHE A 20 -8.22 -6.44 -6.80
N GLY A 21 -8.52 -7.40 -7.71
CA GLY A 21 -8.26 -7.26 -9.13
C GLY A 21 -6.78 -7.30 -9.51
N THR A 22 -6.48 -7.12 -10.79
CA THR A 22 -5.12 -7.16 -11.36
C THR A 22 -4.68 -5.81 -11.96
N ALA A 23 -5.58 -4.83 -12.00
CA ALA A 23 -5.24 -3.45 -12.37
C ALA A 23 -4.66 -2.71 -11.15
N PRO A 24 -3.73 -1.76 -11.35
CA PRO A 24 -3.20 -0.96 -10.26
C PRO A 24 -4.30 -0.15 -9.57
N ASN A 25 -4.08 0.19 -8.33
CA ASN A 25 -4.92 1.17 -7.64
C ASN A 25 -5.01 2.47 -8.47
N ARG A 26 -6.21 3.05 -8.56
CA ARG A 26 -6.48 4.22 -9.43
C ARG A 26 -5.68 5.46 -9.02
N PHE A 27 -5.54 5.71 -7.72
CA PHE A 27 -4.75 6.83 -7.23
C PHE A 27 -3.27 6.63 -7.55
N LEU A 28 -2.71 5.44 -7.31
CA LEU A 28 -1.34 5.12 -7.71
C LEU A 28 -1.15 5.31 -9.22
N ALA A 29 -2.07 4.82 -10.04
CA ALA A 29 -2.00 4.97 -11.50
C ALA A 29 -2.02 6.45 -11.94
N SER A 30 -2.75 7.31 -11.24
CA SER A 30 -2.76 8.75 -11.51
C SER A 30 -1.41 9.45 -11.23
N GLN A 31 -0.52 8.79 -10.46
CA GLN A 31 0.83 9.29 -10.15
C GLN A 31 1.91 8.75 -11.11
N ALA A 32 1.51 8.24 -12.27
CA ALA A 32 2.39 7.61 -13.27
C ALA A 32 3.62 8.43 -13.64
N ASP A 33 3.49 9.74 -13.75
CA ASP A 33 4.58 10.64 -14.14
C ASP A 33 5.69 10.75 -13.08
N ARG A 34 5.44 10.27 -11.87
CA ARG A 34 6.43 10.19 -10.78
C ARG A 34 7.25 8.91 -10.81
N ILE A 35 6.80 7.91 -11.59
CA ILE A 35 7.48 6.61 -11.69
C ILE A 35 8.45 6.67 -12.88
N ARG A 36 9.73 6.50 -12.61
CA ARG A 36 10.78 6.52 -13.63
C ARG A 36 11.50 5.18 -13.71
N PRO A 37 11.90 4.71 -14.89
CA PRO A 37 12.71 3.51 -15.03
C PRO A 37 13.97 3.57 -14.15
N GLY A 38 14.29 2.45 -13.52
CA GLY A 38 15.44 2.31 -12.63
C GLY A 38 15.24 2.79 -11.19
N MET A 39 14.11 3.44 -10.85
CA MET A 39 13.79 3.76 -9.45
C MET A 39 13.65 2.48 -8.62
N ARG A 40 14.25 2.46 -7.43
CA ARG A 40 14.04 1.39 -6.45
C ARG A 40 12.74 1.67 -5.70
N ALA A 41 11.74 0.85 -5.94
CA ALA A 41 10.42 0.99 -5.33
C ALA A 41 10.15 -0.12 -4.32
N LEU A 42 9.58 0.24 -3.18
CA LEU A 42 9.04 -0.69 -2.18
C LEU A 42 7.51 -0.63 -2.21
N ALA A 43 6.87 -1.77 -2.45
CA ALA A 43 5.43 -1.95 -2.29
C ALA A 43 5.17 -2.69 -0.97
N VAL A 44 4.56 -2.03 0.01
CA VAL A 44 4.32 -2.58 1.35
C VAL A 44 2.90 -3.12 1.47
N ALA A 45 2.76 -4.33 2.06
CA ALA A 45 1.49 -5.07 2.13
C ALA A 45 0.81 -5.13 0.74
N ASP A 46 1.59 -5.57 -0.25
CA ASP A 46 1.22 -5.48 -1.68
C ASP A 46 0.13 -6.50 -2.09
N GLY A 47 -0.13 -7.49 -1.25
CA GLY A 47 -1.14 -8.51 -1.49
C GLY A 47 -0.82 -9.34 -2.72
N GLU A 48 -1.77 -9.38 -3.67
CA GLU A 48 -1.71 -10.19 -4.89
C GLU A 48 -0.90 -9.56 -6.03
N GLY A 49 -0.17 -8.45 -5.77
CA GLY A 49 0.82 -7.91 -6.69
C GLY A 49 0.33 -6.88 -7.70
N ARG A 50 -0.92 -6.41 -7.63
CA ARG A 50 -1.47 -5.49 -8.64
C ARG A 50 -0.68 -4.18 -8.78
N ASN A 51 -0.18 -3.65 -7.65
CA ASN A 51 0.57 -2.40 -7.64
C ASN A 51 2.04 -2.62 -8.00
N SER A 52 2.68 -3.61 -7.40
CA SER A 52 4.09 -3.94 -7.68
C SER A 52 4.32 -4.34 -9.13
N VAL A 53 3.42 -5.12 -9.71
CA VAL A 53 3.49 -5.51 -11.13
C VAL A 53 3.40 -4.29 -12.04
N TRP A 54 2.45 -3.40 -11.79
CA TRP A 54 2.32 -2.17 -12.56
C TRP A 54 3.53 -1.24 -12.43
N LEU A 55 4.14 -1.13 -11.24
CA LEU A 55 5.39 -0.39 -11.05
C LEU A 55 6.53 -0.99 -11.88
N ALA A 56 6.64 -2.32 -11.90
CA ALA A 56 7.66 -3.02 -12.68
C ALA A 56 7.43 -2.89 -14.20
N GLU A 57 6.19 -2.90 -14.68
CA GLU A 57 5.84 -2.60 -16.08
C GLU A 57 6.30 -1.20 -16.51
N ARG A 58 6.43 -0.26 -15.56
CA ARG A 58 6.97 1.09 -15.78
C ARG A 58 8.49 1.19 -15.64
N GLY A 59 9.16 0.05 -15.45
CA GLY A 59 10.61 -0.05 -15.37
C GLY A 59 11.20 0.22 -14.00
N ALA A 60 10.40 0.31 -12.94
CA ALA A 60 10.92 0.37 -11.58
C ALA A 60 11.55 -0.98 -11.16
N ILE A 61 12.58 -0.91 -10.33
CA ILE A 61 13.18 -2.07 -9.65
C ILE A 61 12.39 -2.29 -8.36
N VAL A 62 11.47 -3.25 -8.37
CA VAL A 62 10.47 -3.39 -7.32
C VAL A 62 10.85 -4.47 -6.31
N HIS A 63 10.74 -4.12 -5.02
CA HIS A 63 10.67 -5.02 -3.88
C HIS A 63 9.24 -4.97 -3.32
N ALA A 64 8.58 -6.10 -3.21
CA ALA A 64 7.19 -6.19 -2.75
C ALA A 64 7.10 -7.10 -1.52
N LEU A 65 6.48 -6.59 -0.47
CA LEU A 65 6.33 -7.27 0.82
C LEU A 65 4.87 -7.59 1.08
N ASP A 66 4.60 -8.80 1.53
CA ASP A 66 3.32 -9.16 2.13
C ASP A 66 3.50 -10.23 3.20
N ILE A 67 2.58 -10.29 4.15
CA ILE A 67 2.59 -11.29 5.22
C ILE A 67 2.09 -12.66 4.74
N SER A 68 1.22 -12.66 3.70
CA SER A 68 0.56 -13.85 3.17
C SER A 68 1.38 -14.53 2.08
N PRO A 69 1.87 -15.76 2.30
CA PRO A 69 2.49 -16.55 1.24
C PRO A 69 1.53 -16.89 0.10
N ILE A 70 0.21 -16.98 0.37
CA ILE A 70 -0.82 -17.24 -0.64
C ILE A 70 -0.94 -16.03 -1.59
N ALA A 71 -1.03 -14.82 -1.02
CA ALA A 71 -1.03 -13.60 -1.81
C ALA A 71 0.23 -13.48 -2.68
N LEU A 72 1.41 -13.72 -2.09
CA LEU A 72 2.68 -13.67 -2.82
C LEU A 72 2.79 -14.73 -3.93
N ALA A 73 2.16 -15.91 -3.78
CA ALA A 73 2.12 -16.90 -4.85
C ALA A 73 1.30 -16.39 -6.05
N LYS A 74 0.17 -15.73 -5.79
CA LYS A 74 -0.65 -15.08 -6.83
C LYS A 74 0.08 -13.89 -7.46
N ALA A 75 0.77 -13.07 -6.65
CA ALA A 75 1.59 -11.96 -7.14
C ALA A 75 2.70 -12.41 -8.08
N ARG A 76 3.41 -13.52 -7.75
CA ARG A 76 4.41 -14.12 -8.65
C ARG A 76 3.81 -14.61 -9.96
N THR A 77 2.60 -15.18 -9.90
CA THR A 77 1.87 -15.65 -11.08
C THR A 77 1.48 -14.46 -11.97
N LEU A 78 0.99 -13.37 -11.37
CA LEU A 78 0.66 -12.15 -12.09
C LEU A 78 1.89 -11.52 -12.75
N ALA A 79 3.00 -11.40 -12.02
CA ALA A 79 4.27 -10.87 -12.54
C ALA A 79 4.79 -11.70 -13.73
N LYS A 80 4.73 -13.04 -13.63
CA LYS A 80 5.08 -13.94 -14.74
C LYS A 80 4.19 -13.71 -15.96
N THR A 81 2.88 -13.60 -15.76
CA THR A 81 1.91 -13.37 -16.85
C THR A 81 2.15 -12.05 -17.55
N ARG A 82 2.59 -11.02 -16.81
CA ARG A 82 2.89 -9.68 -17.31
C ARG A 82 4.32 -9.53 -17.83
N GLY A 83 5.16 -10.57 -17.70
CA GLY A 83 6.55 -10.57 -18.19
C GLY A 83 7.50 -9.65 -17.41
N VAL A 84 7.22 -9.40 -16.13
CA VAL A 84 8.05 -8.55 -15.26
C VAL A 84 8.73 -9.35 -14.16
N THR A 85 9.85 -8.81 -13.65
CA THR A 85 10.60 -9.38 -12.53
C THR A 85 10.50 -8.50 -11.30
N ILE A 86 10.14 -9.09 -10.17
CA ILE A 86 9.93 -8.41 -8.89
C ILE A 86 10.59 -9.25 -7.78
N ALA A 87 11.26 -8.59 -6.84
CA ALA A 87 11.71 -9.23 -5.60
C ALA A 87 10.51 -9.31 -4.63
N PHE A 88 9.97 -10.51 -4.44
CA PHE A 88 8.88 -10.76 -3.49
C PHE A 88 9.44 -11.37 -2.20
N GLU A 89 9.14 -10.76 -1.06
CA GLU A 89 9.52 -11.22 0.27
C GLU A 89 8.29 -11.41 1.15
N GLN A 90 8.21 -12.54 1.85
CA GLN A 90 7.21 -12.72 2.91
C GLN A 90 7.72 -12.02 4.18
N ALA A 91 7.01 -10.98 4.60
CA ALA A 91 7.40 -10.18 5.75
C ALA A 91 6.18 -9.71 6.57
N ASN A 92 6.31 -9.75 7.89
CA ASN A 92 5.43 -9.01 8.76
C ASN A 92 6.04 -7.61 8.98
N LEU A 93 5.40 -6.59 8.42
CA LEU A 93 5.88 -5.20 8.46
C LEU A 93 6.05 -4.64 9.87
N LEU A 94 5.37 -5.22 10.87
CA LEU A 94 5.47 -4.79 12.26
C LEU A 94 6.79 -5.18 12.92
N ASN A 95 7.50 -6.17 12.37
CA ASN A 95 8.79 -6.62 12.86
C ASN A 95 9.85 -6.82 11.76
N TRP A 96 9.56 -6.30 10.55
CA TRP A 96 10.52 -6.33 9.45
C TRP A 96 11.69 -5.40 9.73
N SER A 97 12.88 -5.84 9.35
CA SER A 97 14.11 -5.04 9.50
C SER A 97 14.14 -3.97 8.40
N TRP A 98 13.45 -2.85 8.65
CA TRP A 98 13.40 -1.73 7.72
C TRP A 98 14.81 -1.22 7.41
N PRO A 99 15.26 -1.23 6.13
CA PRO A 99 16.55 -0.67 5.77
C PRO A 99 16.58 0.85 5.94
N GLU A 100 17.78 1.43 5.91
CA GLU A 100 17.93 2.88 5.92
C GLU A 100 18.17 3.41 4.51
N THR A 101 17.40 4.42 4.11
CA THR A 101 17.66 5.22 2.89
C THR A 101 17.90 4.38 1.64
N GLU A 102 17.07 3.34 1.42
CA GLU A 102 17.27 2.40 0.33
C GLU A 102 16.39 2.69 -0.89
N TYR A 103 15.16 3.18 -0.68
CA TYR A 103 14.17 3.29 -1.74
C TYR A 103 13.99 4.73 -2.23
N ASP A 104 13.76 4.87 -3.53
CA ASP A 104 13.40 6.13 -4.18
C ASP A 104 11.88 6.37 -4.10
N LEU A 105 11.10 5.28 -3.96
CA LEU A 105 9.64 5.30 -3.89
C LEU A 105 9.15 4.27 -2.86
N VAL A 106 8.21 4.66 -2.02
CA VAL A 106 7.39 3.72 -1.23
C VAL A 106 5.93 3.87 -1.64
N VAL A 107 5.27 2.74 -1.92
CA VAL A 107 3.84 2.65 -2.22
C VAL A 107 3.14 1.93 -1.08
N ALA A 108 2.18 2.61 -0.46
CA ALA A 108 1.47 2.19 0.74
C ALA A 108 -0.05 2.34 0.52
N ILE A 109 -0.65 1.37 -0.15
CA ILE A 109 -2.07 1.41 -0.54
C ILE A 109 -2.89 0.50 0.35
N PHE A 110 -3.84 1.08 1.12
CA PHE A 110 -4.75 0.38 2.04
C PHE A 110 -4.05 -0.47 3.11
N ILE A 111 -2.96 0.03 3.68
CA ILE A 111 -2.15 -0.66 4.69
C ILE A 111 -2.66 -0.47 6.12
N GLN A 112 -3.94 -0.26 6.30
CA GLN A 112 -4.58 0.11 7.58
C GLN A 112 -4.96 -1.12 8.44
N PHE A 113 -4.06 -2.08 8.54
CA PHE A 113 -4.24 -3.33 9.29
C PHE A 113 -3.77 -3.23 10.76
N ALA A 114 -2.97 -2.22 11.11
CA ALA A 114 -2.33 -2.08 12.41
C ALA A 114 -3.07 -1.05 13.29
N PRO A 115 -3.31 -1.37 14.58
CA PRO A 115 -3.82 -0.40 15.56
C PRO A 115 -2.76 0.67 15.86
N PRO A 116 -3.14 1.79 16.52
CA PRO A 116 -2.27 2.96 16.68
C PRO A 116 -0.83 2.69 17.13
N PRO A 117 -0.53 1.92 18.20
CA PRO A 117 0.87 1.73 18.62
C PRO A 117 1.72 0.98 17.58
N GLU A 118 1.14 -0.02 16.91
CA GLU A 118 1.82 -0.81 15.87
C GLU A 118 1.96 0.00 14.57
N ARG A 119 0.95 0.81 14.27
CA ARG A 119 0.93 1.72 13.13
C ARG A 119 2.07 2.74 13.17
N ASP A 120 2.36 3.31 14.34
CA ASP A 120 3.44 4.29 14.50
C ASP A 120 4.80 3.66 14.18
N SER A 121 5.01 2.40 14.55
CA SER A 121 6.21 1.65 14.17
C SER A 121 6.30 1.41 12.66
N LEU A 122 5.17 1.12 12.01
CA LEU A 122 5.09 0.94 10.55
C LEU A 122 5.44 2.25 9.83
N ILE A 123 4.88 3.38 10.27
CA ILE A 123 5.15 4.70 9.69
C ILE A 123 6.61 5.10 9.90
N ALA A 124 7.18 4.85 11.10
CA ALA A 124 8.61 5.08 11.35
C ALA A 124 9.51 4.26 10.39
N GLY A 125 9.12 3.01 10.11
CA GLY A 125 9.80 2.16 9.12
C GLY A 125 9.75 2.74 7.71
N ILE A 126 8.60 3.20 7.25
CA ILE A 126 8.43 3.85 5.94
C ILE A 126 9.31 5.12 5.85
N ARG A 127 9.30 5.95 6.89
CA ARG A 127 10.13 7.15 6.94
C ARG A 127 11.63 6.83 6.89
N ARG A 128 12.05 5.75 7.57
CA ARG A 128 13.45 5.32 7.62
C ARG A 128 13.94 4.80 6.28
N CYS A 129 13.16 3.99 5.57
CA CYS A 129 13.61 3.30 4.37
C CYS A 129 13.66 4.17 3.11
N LEU A 130 12.94 5.29 3.08
CA LEU A 130 13.03 6.25 1.98
C LEU A 130 14.33 7.05 2.01
N LYS A 131 14.92 7.26 0.85
CA LYS A 131 16.04 8.18 0.65
C LYS A 131 15.60 9.64 0.85
N PRO A 132 16.51 10.58 1.18
CA PRO A 132 16.25 12.01 0.95
C PRO A 132 15.87 12.25 -0.51
N GLY A 133 14.82 13.04 -0.75
CA GLY A 133 14.21 13.22 -2.08
C GLY A 133 13.33 12.05 -2.55
N GLY A 134 13.22 10.98 -1.77
CA GLY A 134 12.34 9.84 -2.06
C GLY A 134 10.87 10.18 -1.86
N THR A 135 10.01 9.54 -2.63
CA THR A 135 8.57 9.80 -2.68
C THR A 135 7.78 8.73 -1.93
N LEU A 136 6.83 9.14 -1.10
CA LEU A 136 5.77 8.29 -0.57
C LEU A 136 4.48 8.53 -1.36
N ILE A 137 3.84 7.44 -1.82
CA ILE A 137 2.47 7.44 -2.34
C ILE A 137 1.64 6.56 -1.41
N LEU A 138 0.66 7.17 -0.73
CA LEU A 138 -0.19 6.48 0.23
C LEU A 138 -1.66 6.78 -0.07
N GLN A 139 -2.49 5.74 -0.07
CA GLN A 139 -3.95 5.86 -0.03
C GLN A 139 -4.51 4.97 1.07
N GLY A 140 -5.53 5.47 1.75
CA GLY A 140 -6.26 4.73 2.77
C GLY A 140 -7.70 5.20 2.89
N TYR A 141 -8.42 4.60 3.83
CA TYR A 141 -9.77 5.00 4.20
C TYR A 141 -9.75 6.05 5.31
N THR A 142 -10.74 6.96 5.28
CA THR A 142 -11.04 7.86 6.41
C THR A 142 -12.07 7.23 7.34
N PRO A 143 -12.23 7.69 8.60
CA PRO A 143 -13.23 7.19 9.54
C PRO A 143 -14.68 7.17 9.01
N LYS A 144 -15.01 8.04 8.07
CA LYS A 144 -16.31 8.07 7.40
C LYS A 144 -16.62 6.77 6.61
N GLN A 145 -15.62 5.98 6.27
CA GLN A 145 -15.77 4.69 5.58
C GLN A 145 -16.70 3.72 6.32
N ILE A 146 -16.78 3.82 7.65
CA ILE A 146 -17.68 2.98 8.44
C ILE A 146 -19.15 3.16 8.03
N GLU A 147 -19.54 4.37 7.63
CA GLU A 147 -20.90 4.67 7.19
C GLU A 147 -21.25 3.97 5.87
N PHE A 148 -20.26 3.75 5.00
CA PHE A 148 -20.46 3.11 3.70
C PHE A 148 -20.45 1.58 3.76
N ALA A 149 -19.70 0.99 4.69
CA ALA A 149 -19.59 -0.47 4.89
C ALA A 149 -19.20 -1.26 3.60
N THR A 150 -18.45 -0.63 2.71
CA THR A 150 -18.04 -1.17 1.40
C THR A 150 -16.61 -1.71 1.38
N GLY A 151 -15.99 -1.89 2.55
CA GLY A 151 -14.62 -2.35 2.73
C GLY A 151 -13.87 -1.54 3.80
N GLY A 152 -12.57 -1.77 3.90
CA GLY A 152 -11.71 -1.11 4.86
C GLY A 152 -11.63 -1.82 6.22
N PRO A 153 -10.85 -1.27 7.17
CA PRO A 153 -10.76 -1.79 8.52
C PRO A 153 -12.08 -1.58 9.29
N GLY A 154 -12.44 -2.55 10.13
CA GLY A 154 -13.66 -2.47 10.94
C GLY A 154 -13.59 -1.47 12.11
N SER A 155 -12.46 -0.79 12.30
CA SER A 155 -12.23 0.17 13.37
C SER A 155 -11.79 1.52 12.82
N ALA A 156 -12.48 2.60 13.22
CA ALA A 156 -12.15 3.97 12.83
C ALA A 156 -10.75 4.40 13.29
N GLU A 157 -10.27 3.87 14.41
CA GLU A 157 -8.93 4.19 14.94
C GLU A 157 -7.79 3.74 14.03
N ASN A 158 -8.02 2.73 13.16
CA ASN A 158 -7.03 2.28 12.19
C ASN A 158 -7.04 3.13 10.92
N MET A 159 -8.07 3.96 10.73
CA MET A 159 -8.23 4.79 9.54
C MET A 159 -7.43 6.09 9.66
N TYR A 160 -7.21 6.74 8.51
CA TYR A 160 -6.36 7.91 8.44
C TYR A 160 -7.20 9.19 8.31
N THR A 161 -6.68 10.26 8.88
CA THR A 161 -7.25 11.62 8.75
C THR A 161 -6.16 12.57 8.29
N GLU A 162 -6.54 13.71 7.70
CA GLU A 162 -5.57 14.72 7.29
C GLU A 162 -4.70 15.20 8.47
N PRO A 163 -5.23 15.50 9.67
CA PRO A 163 -4.40 15.85 10.82
C PRO A 163 -3.36 14.77 11.18
N LEU A 164 -3.75 13.49 11.14
CA LEU A 164 -2.86 12.38 11.45
C LEU A 164 -1.73 12.24 10.40
N LEU A 165 -2.05 12.38 9.11
CA LEU A 165 -1.02 12.33 8.06
C LEU A 165 -0.09 13.54 8.14
N ARG A 166 -0.57 14.72 8.53
CA ARG A 166 0.26 15.90 8.79
C ARG A 166 1.13 15.74 10.04
N GLU A 167 0.66 15.05 11.07
CA GLU A 167 1.49 14.71 12.24
C GLU A 167 2.67 13.83 11.84
N TRP A 168 2.43 12.82 10.97
CA TRP A 168 3.48 11.89 10.57
C TRP A 168 4.44 12.44 9.51
N PHE A 169 3.96 13.28 8.59
CA PHE A 169 4.69 13.70 7.39
C PHE A 169 4.71 15.23 7.19
N GLY A 170 4.33 16.03 8.20
CA GLY A 170 4.27 17.48 8.09
C GLY A 170 5.64 18.14 7.96
N ASP A 171 6.71 17.44 8.28
CA ASP A 171 8.11 17.84 8.06
C ASP A 171 8.61 17.49 6.63
N TRP A 172 7.78 16.83 5.80
CA TRP A 172 8.07 16.51 4.41
C TRP A 172 7.41 17.52 3.47
N GLU A 173 7.88 17.58 2.22
CA GLU A 173 7.20 18.33 1.16
C GLU A 173 5.93 17.58 0.74
N ILE A 174 4.77 18.03 1.20
CA ILE A 174 3.47 17.44 0.84
C ILE A 174 3.03 18.01 -0.50
N LEU A 175 3.09 17.18 -1.54
CA LEU A 175 2.66 17.55 -2.90
C LEU A 175 1.15 17.38 -3.11
N HIS A 176 0.56 16.41 -2.42
CA HIS A 176 -0.87 16.12 -2.46
C HIS A 176 -1.31 15.56 -1.11
N LEU A 177 -2.39 16.10 -0.57
CA LEU A 177 -3.09 15.55 0.61
C LEU A 177 -4.55 15.93 0.48
N ARG A 178 -5.43 14.91 0.38
CA ARG A 178 -6.85 15.14 0.15
C ARG A 178 -7.70 14.02 0.73
N GLU A 179 -8.68 14.38 1.56
CA GLU A 179 -9.83 13.53 1.87
C GLU A 179 -10.90 13.72 0.80
N HIS A 180 -11.50 12.63 0.34
CA HIS A 180 -12.55 12.66 -0.67
C HIS A 180 -13.42 11.40 -0.63
N GLU A 181 -14.52 11.44 -1.34
CA GLU A 181 -15.38 10.29 -1.57
C GLU A 181 -15.34 9.93 -3.05
N ASP A 182 -15.25 8.65 -3.34
CA ASP A 182 -15.28 8.14 -4.71
C ASP A 182 -15.88 6.73 -4.74
N PHE A 183 -16.39 6.33 -5.91
CA PHE A 183 -16.80 4.96 -6.14
C PHE A 183 -15.59 4.14 -6.57
N ILE A 184 -15.20 3.17 -5.73
CA ILE A 184 -14.11 2.24 -6.05
C ILE A 184 -14.70 1.02 -6.77
N ASP A 185 -14.01 0.60 -7.83
CA ASP A 185 -14.21 -0.68 -8.51
C ASP A 185 -12.83 -1.32 -8.71
N GLU A 186 -12.31 -1.89 -7.62
CA GLU A 186 -10.97 -2.48 -7.55
C GLU A 186 -11.03 -3.92 -7.02
N GLY A 187 -11.87 -4.74 -7.65
CA GLY A 187 -12.10 -6.14 -7.28
C GLY A 187 -13.24 -6.32 -6.25
N THR A 188 -13.50 -7.56 -5.88
CA THR A 188 -14.68 -7.94 -5.09
C THR A 188 -14.67 -7.44 -3.64
N HIS A 189 -13.49 -7.09 -3.11
CA HIS A 189 -13.32 -6.63 -1.73
C HIS A 189 -13.06 -5.12 -1.62
N HIS A 190 -12.92 -4.42 -2.74
CA HIS A 190 -12.86 -2.97 -2.84
C HIS A 190 -13.87 -2.50 -3.90
N TYR A 191 -15.15 -2.56 -3.56
CA TYR A 191 -16.23 -2.20 -4.46
C TYR A 191 -17.31 -1.39 -3.75
N GLY A 192 -17.56 -0.18 -4.25
CA GLY A 192 -18.63 0.69 -3.75
C GLY A 192 -18.18 2.10 -3.38
N GLN A 193 -19.15 2.88 -2.91
CA GLN A 193 -18.88 4.24 -2.40
C GLN A 193 -17.91 4.17 -1.23
N SER A 194 -16.85 4.96 -1.27
CA SER A 194 -15.75 4.91 -0.31
C SER A 194 -15.30 6.30 0.11
N ALA A 195 -14.91 6.42 1.38
CA ALA A 195 -14.31 7.63 1.94
C ALA A 195 -12.80 7.44 2.05
N LEU A 196 -12.06 8.19 1.28
CA LEU A 196 -10.64 8.00 1.00
C LEU A 196 -9.79 9.17 1.46
N ILE A 197 -8.52 8.89 1.70
CA ILE A 197 -7.48 9.90 1.87
C ILE A 197 -6.26 9.53 1.05
N ASP A 198 -5.78 10.49 0.28
CA ASP A 198 -4.63 10.37 -0.61
C ASP A 198 -3.48 11.24 -0.12
N LEU A 199 -2.26 10.72 -0.15
CA LEU A 199 -1.04 11.46 0.16
C LEU A 199 0.05 11.18 -0.88
N VAL A 200 0.67 12.24 -1.37
CA VAL A 200 1.99 12.21 -2.02
C VAL A 200 2.90 13.15 -1.27
N ALA A 201 4.01 12.64 -0.76
CA ALA A 201 4.97 13.45 -0.02
C ALA A 201 6.41 13.08 -0.39
N ILE A 202 7.32 14.06 -0.38
CA ILE A 202 8.76 13.90 -0.63
C ILE A 202 9.50 14.07 0.69
N LYS A 203 10.34 13.09 1.02
CA LYS A 203 11.21 13.14 2.19
C LYS A 203 12.31 14.20 2.01
N PRO A 204 12.56 15.10 2.99
CA PRO A 204 13.63 16.06 2.94
C PRO A 204 15.03 15.45 2.89
#